data_8de90c6ed195f4b98db2211fb05903e3
#
_entry.id   8de90c6ed195f4b98db2211fb05903e3
#
_cell.length_a   1.000
_cell.length_b   1.000
_cell.length_c   1.000
_cell.angle_alpha   90.00
_cell.angle_beta   90.00
_cell.angle_gamma   90.00
#
_symmetry.space_group_name_H-M   'P 1'
#
loop_
_entity.id
_entity.type
_entity.pdbx_description
1 polymer ?
#
loop_
_entity_poly.entity_id
_entity_poly.type
_entity_poly.pdbx_seq_one_letter_code
_entity_poly.pdbx_strand_id
1 'polypeptide(L)'
;IRAVLRWSLEVKEGGRVARMAIAMWPFLWIAGLLSESVELVQQALVDETSLSAAERAHARLALGLLSFGQGDYGRAAPALETAIDLYSQLGDVRHVATALVPLGLIRAVGDPKGGEDELARAVDMFRELDDGWGRAFASMNLGGALLLHHRYREAIPQLEESIPLARAVKAEVFLSNALINLGLAHFHLGDLDSARERLRESVQHAAVPDNRESLARALDALAAVAETAGNPELGATLLGAGDGIRSSIGVGVWMTDRVTHTETAARLRARLGDPDYAAATDRGRGLTVDEVLELASAE
;
A
#
# COMPACT_ATOMS: atom_id res chain seq x y z
N ILE A 1 -22.48 4.35 -4.94
CA ILE A 1 -21.96 3.84 -3.66
C ILE A 1 -22.41 4.76 -2.54
N ARG A 2 -22.04 6.05 -2.50
CA ARG A 2 -22.40 7.02 -1.45
C ARG A 2 -23.90 7.01 -1.12
N ALA A 3 -24.75 7.10 -2.15
CA ALA A 3 -26.21 7.10 -1.97
C ALA A 3 -26.71 5.82 -1.31
N VAL A 4 -26.15 4.66 -1.67
CA VAL A 4 -26.54 3.37 -1.10
C VAL A 4 -26.09 3.25 0.35
N LEU A 5 -24.87 3.68 0.69
CA LEU A 5 -24.37 3.66 2.07
C LEU A 5 -25.22 4.59 2.98
N ARG A 6 -25.53 5.82 2.54
CA ARG A 6 -26.39 6.74 3.28
C ARG A 6 -27.80 6.21 3.45
N TRP A 7 -28.39 5.71 2.38
CA TRP A 7 -29.73 5.08 2.42
C TRP A 7 -29.75 3.90 3.41
N SER A 8 -28.70 3.06 3.43
CA SER A 8 -28.62 1.94 4.37
C SER A 8 -28.64 2.41 5.84
N LEU A 9 -28.04 3.57 6.15
CA LEU A 9 -28.13 4.17 7.48
C LEU A 9 -29.54 4.70 7.79
N GLU A 10 -30.17 5.38 6.83
CA GLU A 10 -31.53 5.92 6.98
C GLU A 10 -32.55 4.82 7.30
N VAL A 11 -32.39 3.64 6.68
CA VAL A 11 -33.26 2.46 6.93
C VAL A 11 -32.75 1.59 8.11
N LYS A 12 -31.80 2.09 8.91
CA LYS A 12 -31.24 1.42 10.09
C LYS A 12 -30.56 0.07 9.80
N GLU A 13 -29.96 -0.07 8.61
CA GLU A 13 -29.21 -1.25 8.23
C GLU A 13 -27.68 -1.02 8.33
N GLY A 14 -27.19 -0.66 9.51
CA GLY A 14 -25.77 -0.40 9.78
C GLY A 14 -24.86 -1.56 9.43
N GLY A 15 -25.31 -2.81 9.61
CA GLY A 15 -24.56 -3.99 9.19
C GLY A 15 -24.34 -4.09 7.68
N ARG A 16 -25.25 -3.55 6.85
CA ARG A 16 -25.06 -3.46 5.40
C ARG A 16 -23.95 -2.47 5.04
N VAL A 17 -23.88 -1.31 5.71
CA VAL A 17 -22.83 -0.32 5.53
C VAL A 17 -21.46 -0.95 5.79
N ALA A 18 -21.32 -1.69 6.90
CA ALA A 18 -20.09 -2.34 7.26
C ALA A 18 -19.63 -3.38 6.23
N ARG A 19 -20.53 -4.28 5.80
CA ARG A 19 -20.22 -5.30 4.78
C ARG A 19 -19.81 -4.67 3.44
N MET A 20 -20.51 -3.62 3.01
CA MET A 20 -20.15 -2.91 1.77
C MET A 20 -18.79 -2.21 1.90
N ALA A 21 -18.51 -1.59 3.04
CA ALA A 21 -17.24 -0.92 3.27
C ALA A 21 -16.06 -1.91 3.22
N ILE A 22 -16.19 -3.11 3.81
CA ILE A 22 -15.17 -4.17 3.71
C ILE A 22 -15.02 -4.66 2.27
N ALA A 23 -16.12 -4.97 1.61
CA ALA A 23 -16.05 -5.50 0.25
C ALA A 23 -15.43 -4.51 -0.75
N MET A 24 -15.51 -3.22 -0.46
CA MET A 24 -15.13 -2.14 -1.37
C MET A 24 -13.93 -1.32 -0.86
N TRP A 25 -13.31 -1.68 0.25
CA TRP A 25 -12.26 -0.85 0.86
C TRP A 25 -11.11 -0.49 -0.11
N PRO A 26 -10.61 -1.40 -1.00
CA PRO A 26 -9.57 -1.02 -1.96
C PRO A 26 -10.07 0.03 -2.95
N PHE A 27 -11.31 -0.10 -3.42
CA PHE A 27 -11.92 0.90 -4.31
C PHE A 27 -12.16 2.23 -3.59
N LEU A 28 -12.63 2.22 -2.34
CA LEU A 28 -12.85 3.44 -1.56
C LEU A 28 -11.56 4.21 -1.33
N TRP A 29 -10.45 3.50 -1.17
CA TRP A 29 -9.12 4.08 -1.10
C TRP A 29 -8.76 4.78 -2.41
N ILE A 30 -8.72 4.05 -3.51
CA ILE A 30 -8.35 4.56 -4.83
C ILE A 30 -9.25 5.74 -5.26
N ALA A 31 -10.53 5.69 -4.94
CA ALA A 31 -11.51 6.73 -5.27
C ALA A 31 -11.46 7.96 -4.34
N GLY A 32 -10.57 8.01 -3.35
CA GLY A 32 -10.47 9.11 -2.39
C GLY A 32 -11.70 9.27 -1.48
N LEU A 33 -12.44 8.17 -1.25
CA LEU A 33 -13.70 8.18 -0.50
C LEU A 33 -13.55 7.74 0.96
N LEU A 34 -12.33 7.65 1.47
CA LEU A 34 -12.06 7.12 2.81
C LEU A 34 -12.73 7.93 3.92
N SER A 35 -12.62 9.26 3.90
CA SER A 35 -13.13 10.12 4.98
C SER A 35 -14.65 9.98 5.15
N GLU A 36 -15.39 10.09 4.05
CA GLU A 36 -16.84 9.91 4.09
C GLU A 36 -17.23 8.48 4.51
N SER A 37 -16.48 7.48 4.05
CA SER A 37 -16.75 6.09 4.40
C SER A 37 -16.48 5.80 5.88
N VAL A 38 -15.44 6.38 6.46
CA VAL A 38 -15.17 6.32 7.91
C VAL A 38 -16.34 6.91 8.70
N GLU A 39 -16.82 8.10 8.32
CA GLU A 39 -17.96 8.75 8.98
C GLU A 39 -19.23 7.87 8.93
N LEU A 40 -19.53 7.28 7.78
CA LEU A 40 -20.69 6.40 7.62
C LEU A 40 -20.58 5.11 8.45
N VAL A 41 -19.40 4.51 8.53
CA VAL A 41 -19.17 3.33 9.39
C VAL A 41 -19.24 3.72 10.86
N GLN A 42 -18.73 4.88 11.26
CA GLN A 42 -18.87 5.39 12.63
C GLN A 42 -20.34 5.63 13.01
N GLN A 43 -21.13 6.19 12.10
CA GLN A 43 -22.58 6.36 12.33
C GLN A 43 -23.28 5.01 12.51
N ALA A 44 -22.89 3.97 11.74
CA ALA A 44 -23.42 2.62 11.92
C ALA A 44 -23.07 2.04 13.30
N LEU A 45 -21.97 2.47 13.92
CA LEU A 45 -21.53 2.04 15.24
C LEU A 45 -22.14 2.86 16.40
N VAL A 46 -22.88 3.95 16.16
CA VAL A 46 -23.51 4.76 17.22
C VAL A 46 -24.51 3.92 18.05
N ASP A 47 -25.26 3.04 17.37
CA ASP A 47 -26.16 2.08 18.03
C ASP A 47 -25.61 0.65 17.90
N GLU A 48 -24.42 0.43 18.44
CA GLU A 48 -23.72 -0.86 18.37
C GLU A 48 -24.52 -2.01 19.01
N THR A 49 -25.43 -1.69 19.92
CA THR A 49 -26.28 -2.67 20.61
C THR A 49 -27.36 -3.26 19.72
N SER A 50 -27.75 -2.55 18.65
CA SER A 50 -28.70 -3.05 17.66
C SER A 50 -28.06 -4.01 16.66
N LEU A 51 -26.73 -4.04 16.58
CA LEU A 51 -25.98 -4.88 15.64
C LEU A 51 -25.76 -6.28 16.22
N SER A 52 -25.89 -7.30 15.41
CA SER A 52 -25.42 -8.66 15.74
C SER A 52 -23.90 -8.69 15.96
N ALA A 53 -23.40 -9.75 16.61
CA ALA A 53 -21.96 -9.90 16.84
C ALA A 53 -21.16 -9.86 15.52
N ALA A 54 -21.66 -10.50 14.46
CA ALA A 54 -21.03 -10.47 13.14
C ALA A 54 -21.04 -9.07 12.52
N GLU A 55 -22.12 -8.32 12.64
CA GLU A 55 -22.20 -6.96 12.10
C GLU A 55 -21.29 -5.99 12.86
N ARG A 56 -21.16 -6.15 14.18
CA ARG A 56 -20.16 -5.40 14.97
C ARG A 56 -18.74 -5.71 14.49
N ALA A 57 -18.41 -6.99 14.31
CA ALA A 57 -17.10 -7.40 13.81
C ALA A 57 -16.80 -6.77 12.43
N HIS A 58 -17.77 -6.82 11.51
CA HIS A 58 -17.64 -6.18 10.19
C HIS A 58 -17.46 -4.66 10.31
N ALA A 59 -18.23 -3.98 11.15
CA ALA A 59 -18.12 -2.53 11.33
C ALA A 59 -16.76 -2.12 11.91
N ARG A 60 -16.25 -2.88 12.88
CA ARG A 60 -14.92 -2.66 13.47
C ARG A 60 -13.79 -2.91 12.48
N LEU A 61 -13.87 -3.99 11.69
CA LEU A 61 -12.90 -4.24 10.62
C LEU A 61 -12.93 -3.14 9.55
N ALA A 62 -14.13 -2.75 9.08
CA ALA A 62 -14.28 -1.67 8.11
C ALA A 62 -13.67 -0.35 8.63
N LEU A 63 -13.98 0.02 9.89
CA LEU A 63 -13.41 1.21 10.51
C LEU A 63 -11.88 1.13 10.56
N GLY A 64 -11.34 -0.02 10.94
CA GLY A 64 -9.90 -0.26 11.00
C GLY A 64 -9.20 -0.11 9.65
N LEU A 65 -9.72 -0.78 8.61
CA LEU A 65 -9.16 -0.74 7.25
C LEU A 65 -9.21 0.67 6.64
N LEU A 66 -10.35 1.35 6.77
CA LEU A 66 -10.54 2.70 6.23
C LEU A 66 -9.67 3.73 6.96
N SER A 67 -9.59 3.65 8.29
CA SER A 67 -8.74 4.53 9.10
C SER A 67 -7.24 4.28 8.85
N PHE A 68 -6.84 3.01 8.65
CA PHE A 68 -5.48 2.67 8.21
C PHE A 68 -5.14 3.33 6.88
N GLY A 69 -6.04 3.24 5.89
CA GLY A 69 -5.87 3.90 4.60
C GLY A 69 -5.78 5.43 4.67
N GLN A 70 -6.39 6.06 5.69
CA GLN A 70 -6.24 7.49 5.98
C GLN A 70 -4.93 7.85 6.71
N GLY A 71 -4.18 6.86 7.21
CA GLY A 71 -3.04 7.08 8.10
C GLY A 71 -3.44 7.42 9.55
N ASP A 72 -4.71 7.30 9.91
CA ASP A 72 -5.19 7.47 11.29
C ASP A 72 -4.98 6.17 12.09
N TYR A 73 -3.73 5.89 12.40
CA TYR A 73 -3.32 4.66 13.09
C TYR A 73 -3.83 4.60 14.53
N GLY A 74 -4.06 5.76 15.15
CA GLY A 74 -4.65 5.85 16.50
C GLY A 74 -6.07 5.31 16.56
N ARG A 75 -6.85 5.46 15.49
CA ARG A 75 -8.21 4.90 15.34
C ARG A 75 -8.17 3.49 14.77
N ALA A 76 -7.28 3.23 13.83
CA ALA A 76 -7.20 1.95 13.14
C ALA A 76 -6.86 0.80 14.09
N ALA A 77 -5.80 0.93 14.91
CA ALA A 77 -5.33 -0.16 15.77
C ALA A 77 -6.41 -0.69 16.73
N PRO A 78 -7.07 0.14 17.58
CA PRO A 78 -8.09 -0.38 18.49
C PRO A 78 -9.33 -0.94 17.80
N ALA A 79 -9.67 -0.42 16.60
CA ALA A 79 -10.77 -0.97 15.81
C ALA A 79 -10.42 -2.36 15.26
N LEU A 80 -9.18 -2.56 14.79
CA LEU A 80 -8.67 -3.85 14.29
C LEU A 80 -8.56 -4.88 15.43
N GLU A 81 -8.05 -4.48 16.60
CA GLU A 81 -7.98 -5.35 17.79
C GLU A 81 -9.38 -5.85 18.19
N THR A 82 -10.34 -4.93 18.26
CA THR A 82 -11.74 -5.30 18.56
C THR A 82 -12.32 -6.23 17.49
N ALA A 83 -12.01 -6.00 16.21
CA ALA A 83 -12.45 -6.87 15.13
C ALA A 83 -11.86 -8.28 15.26
N ILE A 84 -10.57 -8.40 15.58
CA ILE A 84 -9.88 -9.68 15.80
C ILE A 84 -10.55 -10.46 16.92
N ASP A 85 -10.85 -9.81 18.05
CA ASP A 85 -11.51 -10.45 19.20
C ASP A 85 -12.90 -10.96 18.83
N LEU A 86 -13.71 -10.14 18.15
CA LEU A 86 -15.05 -10.51 17.71
C LEU A 86 -15.03 -11.66 16.68
N TYR A 87 -14.18 -11.58 15.66
CA TYR A 87 -14.07 -12.65 14.68
C TYR A 87 -13.49 -13.94 15.26
N SER A 88 -12.58 -13.85 16.23
CA SER A 88 -12.07 -15.02 16.95
C SER A 88 -13.17 -15.74 17.71
N GLN A 89 -14.07 -15.00 18.38
CA GLN A 89 -15.25 -15.56 19.05
C GLN A 89 -16.24 -16.20 18.06
N LEU A 90 -16.33 -15.67 16.83
CA LEU A 90 -17.17 -16.19 15.77
C LEU A 90 -16.54 -17.37 14.99
N GLY A 91 -15.25 -17.66 15.22
CA GLY A 91 -14.52 -18.68 14.48
C GLY A 91 -14.17 -18.28 13.04
N ASP A 92 -14.24 -16.98 12.70
CA ASP A 92 -13.98 -16.47 11.36
C ASP A 92 -12.49 -16.16 11.17
N VAL A 93 -11.73 -17.20 10.88
CA VAL A 93 -10.26 -17.16 10.71
C VAL A 93 -9.85 -16.22 9.58
N ARG A 94 -10.61 -16.14 8.49
CA ARG A 94 -10.30 -15.28 7.34
C ARG A 94 -10.26 -13.81 7.71
N HIS A 95 -11.29 -13.33 8.41
CA HIS A 95 -11.36 -11.93 8.80
C HIS A 95 -10.40 -11.59 9.94
N VAL A 96 -10.06 -12.55 10.81
CA VAL A 96 -8.95 -12.39 11.77
C VAL A 96 -7.65 -12.13 11.01
N ALA A 97 -7.31 -12.96 10.03
CA ALA A 97 -6.10 -12.77 9.21
C ALA A 97 -6.11 -11.43 8.45
N THR A 98 -7.27 -11.03 7.92
CA THR A 98 -7.42 -9.73 7.23
C THR A 98 -7.13 -8.55 8.16
N ALA A 99 -7.58 -8.60 9.41
CA ALA A 99 -7.37 -7.54 10.40
C ALA A 99 -5.91 -7.52 10.92
N LEU A 100 -5.25 -8.67 11.01
CA LEU A 100 -3.86 -8.78 11.44
C LEU A 100 -2.89 -8.05 10.50
N VAL A 101 -3.16 -7.99 9.20
CA VAL A 101 -2.22 -7.37 8.23
C VAL A 101 -2.02 -5.87 8.52
N PRO A 102 -3.05 -5.01 8.50
CA PRO A 102 -2.86 -3.59 8.81
C PRO A 102 -2.44 -3.36 10.27
N LEU A 103 -2.89 -4.19 11.23
CA LEU A 103 -2.45 -4.09 12.61
C LEU A 103 -0.96 -4.37 12.77
N GLY A 104 -0.46 -5.43 12.12
CA GLY A 104 0.97 -5.77 12.10
C GLY A 104 1.83 -4.66 11.51
N LEU A 105 1.37 -4.02 10.42
CA LEU A 105 2.06 -2.85 9.84
C LEU A 105 2.11 -1.66 10.80
N ILE A 106 1.01 -1.36 11.49
CA ILE A 106 0.97 -0.28 12.49
C ILE A 106 1.95 -0.58 13.62
N ARG A 107 1.93 -1.81 14.14
CA ARG A 107 2.80 -2.22 15.25
C ARG A 107 4.27 -2.28 14.86
N ALA A 108 4.58 -2.70 13.65
CA ALA A 108 5.95 -2.78 13.17
C ALA A 108 6.73 -1.44 13.29
N VAL A 109 6.04 -0.30 13.30
CA VAL A 109 6.68 1.02 13.48
C VAL A 109 7.32 1.18 14.88
N GLY A 110 6.67 0.66 15.92
CA GLY A 110 7.13 0.81 17.32
C GLY A 110 7.66 -0.48 17.94
N ASP A 111 7.18 -1.63 17.46
CA ASP A 111 7.58 -2.97 17.84
C ASP A 111 7.80 -3.83 16.58
N PRO A 112 9.00 -3.78 15.99
CA PRO A 112 9.32 -4.50 14.76
C PRO A 112 8.96 -5.98 14.82
N LYS A 113 9.38 -6.65 15.90
CA LYS A 113 9.18 -8.08 16.03
C LYS A 113 7.71 -8.45 16.21
N GLY A 114 6.99 -7.73 17.07
CA GLY A 114 5.56 -7.98 17.30
C GLY A 114 4.73 -7.77 16.02
N GLY A 115 5.02 -6.71 15.27
CA GLY A 115 4.35 -6.45 14.00
C GLY A 115 4.65 -7.50 12.93
N GLU A 116 5.92 -7.93 12.82
CA GLU A 116 6.30 -9.00 11.88
C GLU A 116 5.69 -10.35 12.25
N ASP A 117 5.65 -10.70 13.55
CA ASP A 117 5.02 -11.93 14.03
C ASP A 117 3.51 -11.97 13.69
N GLU A 118 2.82 -10.83 13.77
CA GLU A 118 1.41 -10.72 13.36
C GLU A 118 1.22 -10.89 11.84
N LEU A 119 2.10 -10.27 11.05
CA LEU A 119 2.06 -10.41 9.59
C LEU A 119 2.37 -11.85 9.16
N ALA A 120 3.37 -12.50 9.76
CA ALA A 120 3.70 -13.89 9.50
C ALA A 120 2.53 -14.82 9.88
N ARG A 121 1.89 -14.58 11.02
CA ARG A 121 0.67 -15.30 11.42
C ARG A 121 -0.45 -15.14 10.40
N ALA A 122 -0.66 -13.93 9.86
CA ALA A 122 -1.65 -13.73 8.81
C ALA A 122 -1.34 -14.52 7.53
N VAL A 123 -0.05 -14.57 7.11
CA VAL A 123 0.39 -15.39 5.97
C VAL A 123 0.06 -16.87 6.20
N ASP A 124 0.36 -17.41 7.38
CA ASP A 124 0.10 -18.82 7.71
C ASP A 124 -1.41 -19.11 7.73
N MET A 125 -2.21 -18.24 8.34
CA MET A 125 -3.68 -18.38 8.35
C MET A 125 -4.27 -18.38 6.93
N PHE A 126 -3.83 -17.49 6.05
CA PHE A 126 -4.29 -17.49 4.66
C PHE A 126 -3.79 -18.71 3.86
N ARG A 127 -2.61 -19.23 4.20
CA ARG A 127 -2.10 -20.47 3.61
C ARG A 127 -2.96 -21.67 4.00
N GLU A 128 -3.34 -21.80 5.28
CA GLU A 128 -4.23 -22.85 5.75
C GLU A 128 -5.64 -22.77 5.13
N LEU A 129 -6.11 -21.57 4.80
CA LEU A 129 -7.40 -21.32 4.14
C LEU A 129 -7.36 -21.53 2.61
N ASP A 130 -6.19 -21.81 2.03
CA ASP A 130 -5.95 -21.82 0.58
C ASP A 130 -6.41 -20.51 -0.10
N ASP A 131 -6.25 -19.39 0.62
CA ASP A 131 -6.62 -18.04 0.16
C ASP A 131 -5.46 -17.37 -0.53
N GLY A 132 -5.34 -17.54 -1.84
CA GLY A 132 -4.27 -16.94 -2.64
C GLY A 132 -4.26 -15.41 -2.59
N TRP A 133 -5.44 -14.76 -2.54
CA TRP A 133 -5.53 -13.30 -2.45
C TRP A 133 -5.05 -12.77 -1.11
N GLY A 134 -5.55 -13.35 -0.02
CA GLY A 134 -5.14 -12.97 1.34
C GLY A 134 -3.66 -13.23 1.59
N ARG A 135 -3.14 -14.35 1.08
CA ARG A 135 -1.73 -14.71 1.21
C ARG A 135 -0.83 -13.74 0.41
N ALA A 136 -1.20 -13.38 -0.83
CA ALA A 136 -0.47 -12.35 -1.60
C ALA A 136 -0.41 -11.02 -0.84
N PHE A 137 -1.55 -10.60 -0.29
CA PHE A 137 -1.66 -9.38 0.50
C PHE A 137 -0.78 -9.41 1.76
N ALA A 138 -0.84 -10.48 2.54
CA ALA A 138 -0.09 -10.61 3.79
C ALA A 138 1.43 -10.73 3.54
N SER A 139 1.87 -11.56 2.57
CA SER A 139 3.30 -11.74 2.24
C SER A 139 3.93 -10.46 1.69
N MET A 140 3.21 -9.70 0.83
CA MET A 140 3.67 -8.40 0.36
C MET A 140 3.91 -7.42 1.52
N ASN A 141 2.98 -7.37 2.47
CA ASN A 141 3.08 -6.46 3.62
C ASN A 141 4.15 -6.91 4.63
N LEU A 142 4.36 -8.22 4.82
CA LEU A 142 5.46 -8.74 5.61
C LEU A 142 6.81 -8.35 4.99
N GLY A 143 6.95 -8.50 3.67
CA GLY A 143 8.13 -8.03 2.93
C GLY A 143 8.35 -6.54 3.12
N GLY A 144 7.30 -5.72 3.06
CA GLY A 144 7.35 -4.28 3.30
C GLY A 144 7.78 -3.92 4.74
N ALA A 145 7.28 -4.63 5.75
CA ALA A 145 7.69 -4.44 7.14
C ALA A 145 9.18 -4.79 7.35
N LEU A 146 9.65 -5.86 6.73
CA LEU A 146 11.07 -6.25 6.77
C LEU A 146 11.97 -5.20 6.11
N LEU A 147 11.52 -4.58 5.00
CA LEU A 147 12.23 -3.45 4.37
C LEU A 147 12.34 -2.24 5.30
N LEU A 148 11.26 -1.89 6.01
CA LEU A 148 11.24 -0.78 6.97
C LEU A 148 12.34 -0.94 8.03
N HIS A 149 12.68 -2.19 8.38
CA HIS A 149 13.71 -2.52 9.36
C HIS A 149 15.05 -2.93 8.75
N HIS A 150 15.29 -2.58 7.47
CA HIS A 150 16.53 -2.85 6.74
C HIS A 150 16.90 -4.35 6.64
N ARG A 151 15.92 -5.23 6.83
CA ARG A 151 16.08 -6.70 6.73
C ARG A 151 15.86 -7.18 5.29
N TYR A 152 16.57 -6.58 4.35
CA TYR A 152 16.36 -6.73 2.91
C TYR A 152 16.44 -8.19 2.42
N ARG A 153 17.42 -8.95 2.92
CA ARG A 153 17.59 -10.38 2.52
C ARG A 153 16.42 -11.24 2.96
N GLU A 154 15.78 -10.91 4.07
CA GLU A 154 14.64 -11.66 4.60
C GLU A 154 13.32 -11.20 3.94
N ALA A 155 13.27 -10.00 3.42
CA ALA A 155 12.13 -9.50 2.66
C ALA A 155 11.97 -10.21 1.30
N ILE A 156 13.08 -10.55 0.63
CA ILE A 156 13.08 -11.14 -0.71
C ILE A 156 12.18 -12.39 -0.80
N PRO A 157 12.34 -13.46 0.01
CA PRO A 157 11.50 -14.64 -0.12
C PRO A 157 10.01 -14.38 0.11
N GLN A 158 9.64 -13.41 0.96
CA GLN A 158 8.24 -13.04 1.20
C GLN A 158 7.64 -12.36 -0.03
N LEU A 159 8.41 -11.49 -0.67
CA LEU A 159 7.97 -10.77 -1.87
C LEU A 159 7.92 -11.70 -3.08
N GLU A 160 8.90 -12.61 -3.22
CA GLU A 160 8.90 -13.65 -4.26
C GLU A 160 7.72 -14.62 -4.11
N GLU A 161 7.26 -14.90 -2.89
CA GLU A 161 6.03 -15.67 -2.65
C GLU A 161 4.78 -14.88 -3.06
N SER A 162 4.72 -13.58 -2.77
CA SER A 162 3.56 -12.73 -3.09
C SER A 162 3.33 -12.56 -4.59
N ILE A 163 4.38 -12.36 -5.39
CA ILE A 163 4.29 -12.02 -6.81
C ILE A 163 3.49 -13.04 -7.63
N PRO A 164 3.79 -14.35 -7.63
CA PRO A 164 3.02 -15.32 -8.41
C PRO A 164 1.58 -15.45 -7.92
N LEU A 165 1.33 -15.29 -6.62
CA LEU A 165 -0.01 -15.30 -6.05
C LEU A 165 -0.83 -14.11 -6.54
N ALA A 166 -0.25 -12.89 -6.47
CA ALA A 166 -0.90 -11.67 -6.96
C ALA A 166 -1.24 -11.77 -8.45
N ARG A 167 -0.34 -12.33 -9.27
CA ARG A 167 -0.60 -12.58 -10.70
C ARG A 167 -1.76 -13.56 -10.91
N ALA A 168 -1.78 -14.68 -10.17
CA ALA A 168 -2.82 -15.69 -10.31
C ALA A 168 -4.22 -15.15 -9.99
N VAL A 169 -4.33 -14.26 -9.01
CA VAL A 169 -5.60 -13.63 -8.60
C VAL A 169 -5.87 -12.28 -9.28
N LYS A 170 -4.99 -11.86 -10.21
CA LYS A 170 -5.08 -10.59 -10.97
C LYS A 170 -5.15 -9.35 -10.06
N ALA A 171 -4.44 -9.38 -8.94
CA ALA A 171 -4.37 -8.27 -8.00
C ALA A 171 -3.23 -7.30 -8.40
N GLU A 172 -3.44 -6.49 -9.44
CA GLU A 172 -2.42 -5.61 -10.04
C GLU A 172 -1.76 -4.67 -9.02
N VAL A 173 -2.52 -4.14 -8.08
CA VAL A 173 -1.97 -3.27 -7.02
C VAL A 173 -1.00 -4.03 -6.12
N PHE A 174 -1.33 -5.27 -5.73
CA PHE A 174 -0.43 -6.09 -4.90
C PHE A 174 0.81 -6.50 -5.69
N LEU A 175 0.62 -6.88 -6.96
CA LEU A 175 1.72 -7.23 -7.84
C LEU A 175 2.70 -6.06 -7.98
N SER A 176 2.21 -4.88 -8.31
CA SER A 176 3.05 -3.68 -8.46
C SER A 176 3.79 -3.36 -7.16
N ASN A 177 3.10 -3.39 -6.02
CA ASN A 177 3.72 -3.08 -4.73
C ASN A 177 4.73 -4.15 -4.28
N ALA A 178 4.48 -5.43 -4.54
CA ALA A 178 5.45 -6.49 -4.26
C ALA A 178 6.71 -6.34 -5.13
N LEU A 179 6.55 -5.99 -6.41
CA LEU A 179 7.67 -5.72 -7.33
C LEU A 179 8.46 -4.48 -6.91
N ILE A 180 7.81 -3.40 -6.47
CA ILE A 180 8.50 -2.21 -5.92
C ILE A 180 9.33 -2.59 -4.70
N ASN A 181 8.71 -3.27 -3.75
CA ASN A 181 9.38 -3.66 -2.52
C ASN A 181 10.56 -4.62 -2.80
N LEU A 182 10.41 -5.56 -3.76
CA LEU A 182 11.48 -6.45 -4.19
C LEU A 182 12.62 -5.67 -4.87
N GLY A 183 12.28 -4.72 -5.75
CA GLY A 183 13.25 -3.83 -6.37
C GLY A 183 14.02 -2.99 -5.35
N LEU A 184 13.35 -2.45 -4.34
CA LEU A 184 13.99 -1.73 -3.24
C LEU A 184 14.89 -2.64 -2.38
N ALA A 185 14.49 -3.89 -2.13
CA ALA A 185 15.35 -4.86 -1.44
C ALA A 185 16.67 -5.09 -2.21
N HIS A 186 16.59 -5.34 -3.52
CA HIS A 186 17.76 -5.48 -4.39
C HIS A 186 18.60 -4.20 -4.43
N PHE A 187 17.97 -3.03 -4.56
CA PHE A 187 18.65 -1.74 -4.55
C PHE A 187 19.50 -1.55 -3.29
N HIS A 188 18.93 -1.78 -2.12
CA HIS A 188 19.66 -1.65 -0.85
C HIS A 188 20.75 -2.72 -0.64
N LEU A 189 20.66 -3.83 -1.34
CA LEU A 189 21.73 -4.86 -1.36
C LEU A 189 22.82 -4.58 -2.41
N GLY A 190 22.67 -3.50 -3.20
CA GLY A 190 23.63 -3.10 -4.24
C GLY A 190 23.44 -3.81 -5.58
N ASP A 191 22.41 -4.65 -5.72
CA ASP A 191 22.07 -5.33 -6.96
C ASP A 191 21.17 -4.43 -7.83
N LEU A 192 21.81 -3.49 -8.54
CA LEU A 192 21.12 -2.48 -9.34
C LEU A 192 20.40 -3.08 -10.56
N ASP A 193 20.89 -4.18 -11.11
CA ASP A 193 20.30 -4.80 -12.29
C ASP A 193 18.99 -5.50 -11.94
N SER A 194 18.97 -6.31 -10.88
CA SER A 194 17.73 -6.91 -10.38
C SER A 194 16.74 -5.83 -9.90
N ALA A 195 17.23 -4.79 -9.22
CA ALA A 195 16.38 -3.68 -8.79
C ALA A 195 15.66 -3.02 -9.99
N ARG A 196 16.41 -2.68 -11.03
CA ARG A 196 15.90 -2.07 -12.25
C ARG A 196 14.88 -2.97 -12.95
N GLU A 197 15.16 -4.26 -13.09
CA GLU A 197 14.25 -5.23 -13.70
C GLU A 197 12.90 -5.28 -12.99
N ARG A 198 12.90 -5.44 -11.65
CA ARG A 198 11.67 -5.52 -10.87
C ARG A 198 10.87 -4.23 -10.87
N LEU A 199 11.56 -3.09 -10.78
CA LEU A 199 10.90 -1.77 -10.80
C LEU A 199 10.28 -1.45 -12.15
N ARG A 200 10.93 -1.81 -13.27
CA ARG A 200 10.35 -1.67 -14.61
C ARG A 200 9.11 -2.54 -14.81
N GLU A 201 9.17 -3.77 -14.35
CA GLU A 201 8.01 -4.66 -14.36
C GLU A 201 6.86 -4.04 -13.55
N SER A 202 7.16 -3.46 -12.39
CA SER A 202 6.15 -2.75 -11.59
C SER A 202 5.53 -1.57 -12.35
N VAL A 203 6.33 -0.75 -13.03
CA VAL A 203 5.85 0.39 -13.84
C VAL A 203 4.84 -0.08 -14.89
N GLN A 204 5.09 -1.20 -15.57
CA GLN A 204 4.17 -1.76 -16.56
C GLN A 204 2.83 -2.16 -15.95
N HIS A 205 2.83 -2.79 -14.77
CA HIS A 205 1.61 -3.18 -14.05
C HIS A 205 0.91 -2.00 -13.38
N ALA A 206 1.64 -0.94 -13.04
CA ALA A 206 1.09 0.25 -12.41
C ALA A 206 0.54 1.31 -13.40
N ALA A 207 0.70 1.10 -14.69
CA ALA A 207 0.27 2.06 -15.73
C ALA A 207 -1.25 2.18 -15.90
N VAL A 208 -2.04 1.41 -15.16
CA VAL A 208 -3.51 1.48 -15.20
C VAL A 208 -4.04 2.64 -14.34
N PRO A 209 -5.18 3.26 -14.70
CA PRO A 209 -5.70 4.45 -14.00
C PRO A 209 -5.86 4.26 -12.50
N ASP A 210 -6.25 3.07 -12.07
CA ASP A 210 -6.54 2.75 -10.66
C ASP A 210 -5.30 2.41 -9.84
N ASN A 211 -4.08 2.48 -10.43
CA ASN A 211 -2.83 2.12 -9.76
C ASN A 211 -1.75 3.23 -9.83
N ARG A 212 -2.17 4.48 -10.02
CA ARG A 212 -1.26 5.64 -10.18
C ARG A 212 -0.36 5.88 -8.97
N GLU A 213 -0.81 5.53 -7.78
CA GLU A 213 0.02 5.64 -6.57
C GLU A 213 1.23 4.70 -6.63
N SER A 214 1.02 3.43 -7.01
CA SER A 214 2.13 2.48 -7.21
C SER A 214 3.05 2.92 -8.36
N LEU A 215 2.51 3.54 -9.41
CA LEU A 215 3.33 4.10 -10.48
C LEU A 215 4.27 5.18 -9.93
N ALA A 216 3.76 6.14 -9.16
CA ALA A 216 4.59 7.18 -8.56
C ALA A 216 5.68 6.59 -7.62
N ARG A 217 5.35 5.55 -6.85
CA ARG A 217 6.30 4.85 -5.98
C ARG A 217 7.40 4.15 -6.79
N ALA A 218 7.03 3.45 -7.87
CA ALA A 218 8.00 2.78 -8.74
C ALA A 218 8.98 3.77 -9.39
N LEU A 219 8.49 4.95 -9.79
CA LEU A 219 9.32 6.02 -10.36
C LEU A 219 10.30 6.59 -9.34
N ASP A 220 9.91 6.78 -8.09
CA ASP A 220 10.81 7.21 -7.03
C ASP A 220 11.93 6.18 -6.80
N ALA A 221 11.57 4.90 -6.78
CA ALA A 221 12.55 3.84 -6.63
C ALA A 221 13.51 3.74 -7.84
N LEU A 222 13.00 3.88 -9.07
CA LEU A 222 13.83 3.96 -10.28
C LEU A 222 14.73 5.21 -10.26
N ALA A 223 14.26 6.34 -9.75
CA ALA A 223 15.06 7.54 -9.60
C ALA A 223 16.27 7.31 -8.68
N ALA A 224 16.10 6.55 -7.60
CA ALA A 224 17.20 6.17 -6.71
C ALA A 224 18.20 5.24 -7.41
N VAL A 225 17.71 4.30 -8.21
CA VAL A 225 18.55 3.40 -9.03
C VAL A 225 19.33 4.21 -10.06
N ALA A 226 18.69 5.09 -10.83
CA ALA A 226 19.31 5.92 -11.86
C ALA A 226 20.38 6.85 -11.26
N GLU A 227 20.09 7.47 -10.10
CA GLU A 227 21.06 8.31 -9.38
C GLU A 227 22.30 7.51 -9.01
N THR A 228 22.13 6.32 -8.45
CA THR A 228 23.22 5.45 -8.01
C THR A 228 24.00 4.89 -9.21
N ALA A 229 23.33 4.61 -10.31
CA ALA A 229 23.95 4.16 -11.57
C ALA A 229 24.72 5.27 -12.32
N GLY A 230 24.67 6.52 -11.83
CA GLY A 230 25.43 7.63 -12.41
C GLY A 230 24.65 8.45 -13.46
N ASN A 231 23.32 8.31 -13.51
CA ASN A 231 22.44 9.09 -14.37
C ASN A 231 21.53 10.03 -13.57
N PRO A 232 22.09 11.12 -12.97
CA PRO A 232 21.32 11.98 -12.08
C PRO A 232 20.24 12.80 -12.80
N GLU A 233 20.40 13.13 -14.07
CA GLU A 233 19.38 13.88 -14.81
C GLU A 233 18.12 13.05 -15.03
N LEU A 234 18.27 11.78 -15.41
CA LEU A 234 17.16 10.85 -15.47
C LEU A 234 16.51 10.64 -14.10
N GLY A 235 17.33 10.42 -13.05
CA GLY A 235 16.82 10.29 -11.68
C GLY A 235 15.94 11.47 -11.27
N ALA A 236 16.37 12.71 -11.54
CA ALA A 236 15.61 13.91 -11.26
C ALA A 236 14.31 14.00 -12.08
N THR A 237 14.35 13.58 -13.36
CA THR A 237 13.17 13.55 -14.22
C THR A 237 12.15 12.52 -13.74
N LEU A 238 12.58 11.30 -13.38
CA LEU A 238 11.71 10.26 -12.81
C LEU A 238 11.08 10.69 -11.49
N LEU A 239 11.86 11.32 -10.60
CA LEU A 239 11.35 11.85 -9.33
C LEU A 239 10.28 12.93 -9.56
N GLY A 240 10.52 13.83 -10.52
CA GLY A 240 9.56 14.85 -10.92
C GLY A 240 8.27 14.26 -11.49
N ALA A 241 8.37 13.17 -12.29
CA ALA A 241 7.20 12.47 -12.82
C ALA A 241 6.36 11.83 -11.69
N GLY A 242 7.00 11.18 -10.72
CA GLY A 242 6.34 10.67 -9.51
C GLY A 242 5.61 11.76 -8.73
N ASP A 243 6.25 12.93 -8.55
CA ASP A 243 5.64 14.10 -7.90
C ASP A 243 4.43 14.64 -8.67
N GLY A 244 4.52 14.70 -9.99
CA GLY A 244 3.42 15.10 -10.86
C GLY A 244 2.21 14.18 -10.72
N ILE A 245 2.43 12.87 -10.73
CA ILE A 245 1.38 11.86 -10.55
C ILE A 245 0.75 12.00 -9.15
N ARG A 246 1.53 12.06 -8.07
CA ARG A 246 1.02 12.26 -6.70
C ARG A 246 0.17 13.51 -6.57
N SER A 247 0.64 14.61 -7.14
CA SER A 247 -0.09 15.88 -7.13
C SER A 247 -1.44 15.76 -7.85
N SER A 248 -1.50 15.00 -8.95
CA SER A 248 -2.73 14.82 -9.74
C SER A 248 -3.81 14.00 -9.01
N ILE A 249 -3.40 13.10 -8.10
CA ILE A 249 -4.30 12.25 -7.32
C ILE A 249 -4.45 12.69 -5.85
N GLY A 250 -3.76 13.76 -5.45
CA GLY A 250 -3.91 14.35 -4.11
C GLY A 250 -3.32 13.51 -2.97
N VAL A 251 -2.27 12.70 -3.24
CA VAL A 251 -1.60 11.88 -2.22
C VAL A 251 -0.17 12.36 -1.96
N GLY A 252 0.35 12.06 -0.77
CA GLY A 252 1.75 12.32 -0.41
C GLY A 252 2.65 11.10 -0.65
N VAL A 253 3.93 11.25 -0.31
CA VAL A 253 4.89 10.13 -0.29
C VAL A 253 4.56 9.21 0.89
N TRP A 254 4.46 7.91 0.63
CA TRP A 254 4.24 6.91 1.65
C TRP A 254 5.28 6.96 2.76
N MET A 255 4.87 6.65 3.98
CA MET A 255 5.74 6.67 5.16
C MET A 255 6.98 5.80 4.97
N THR A 256 6.81 4.60 4.41
CA THR A 256 7.90 3.65 4.14
C THR A 256 8.91 4.15 3.10
N ASP A 257 8.47 4.96 2.15
CA ASP A 257 9.29 5.42 1.02
C ASP A 257 9.89 6.81 1.26
N ARG A 258 9.40 7.52 2.28
CA ARG A 258 9.75 8.93 2.53
C ARG A 258 11.25 9.16 2.73
N VAL A 259 11.92 8.25 3.41
CA VAL A 259 13.37 8.36 3.65
C VAL A 259 14.12 8.26 2.33
N THR A 260 13.87 7.19 1.56
CA THR A 260 14.52 6.97 0.26
C THR A 260 14.24 8.11 -0.71
N HIS A 261 13.00 8.58 -0.79
CA HIS A 261 12.62 9.71 -1.64
C HIS A 261 13.39 11.00 -1.25
N THR A 262 13.40 11.35 0.02
CA THR A 262 14.06 12.58 0.51
C THR A 262 15.57 12.55 0.30
N GLU A 263 16.21 11.42 0.61
CA GLU A 263 17.64 11.24 0.40
C GLU A 263 18.02 11.26 -1.08
N THR A 264 17.23 10.61 -1.93
CA THR A 264 17.44 10.62 -3.38
C THR A 264 17.33 12.04 -3.93
N ALA A 265 16.30 12.79 -3.54
CA ALA A 265 16.15 14.20 -3.94
C ALA A 265 17.36 15.06 -3.51
N ALA A 266 17.84 14.85 -2.28
CA ALA A 266 19.02 15.59 -1.77
C ALA A 266 20.29 15.24 -2.55
N ARG A 267 20.54 13.96 -2.86
CA ARG A 267 21.71 13.53 -3.65
C ARG A 267 21.64 14.05 -5.07
N LEU A 268 20.49 13.97 -5.73
CA LEU A 268 20.27 14.49 -7.08
C LEU A 268 20.52 15.99 -7.15
N ARG A 269 19.99 16.75 -6.20
CA ARG A 269 20.22 18.20 -6.11
C ARG A 269 21.68 18.54 -5.89
N ALA A 270 22.38 17.80 -5.04
CA ALA A 270 23.81 18.00 -4.79
C ALA A 270 24.68 17.72 -6.03
N ARG A 271 24.28 16.76 -6.87
CA ARG A 271 25.03 16.38 -8.09
C ARG A 271 24.76 17.29 -9.28
N LEU A 272 23.53 17.76 -9.45
CA LEU A 272 23.11 18.59 -10.59
C LEU A 272 23.25 20.10 -10.31
N GLY A 273 23.18 20.50 -9.05
CA GLY A 273 22.93 21.90 -8.65
C GLY A 273 21.45 22.28 -8.77
N ASP A 274 21.05 23.34 -8.05
CA ASP A 274 19.63 23.74 -7.95
C ASP A 274 18.97 24.03 -9.31
N PRO A 275 19.59 24.75 -10.26
CA PRO A 275 18.94 25.07 -11.54
C PRO A 275 18.64 23.82 -12.39
N ASP A 276 19.63 22.93 -12.54
CA ASP A 276 19.49 21.74 -13.39
C ASP A 276 18.57 20.70 -12.74
N TYR A 277 18.63 20.56 -11.41
CA TYR A 277 17.69 19.73 -10.67
C TYR A 277 16.26 20.22 -10.83
N ALA A 278 16.00 21.52 -10.68
CA ALA A 278 14.68 22.10 -10.89
C ALA A 278 14.19 21.87 -12.33
N ALA A 279 15.03 22.14 -13.34
CA ALA A 279 14.68 21.93 -14.74
C ALA A 279 14.34 20.48 -15.05
N ALA A 280 15.10 19.49 -14.51
CA ALA A 280 14.84 18.08 -14.72
C ALA A 280 13.54 17.62 -14.04
N THR A 281 13.31 18.03 -12.79
CA THR A 281 12.07 17.70 -12.08
C THR A 281 10.84 18.35 -12.71
N ASP A 282 10.94 19.58 -13.21
CA ASP A 282 9.83 20.25 -13.90
C ASP A 282 9.49 19.58 -15.23
N ARG A 283 10.50 19.13 -15.99
CA ARG A 283 10.27 18.27 -17.17
C ARG A 283 9.48 17.01 -16.80
N GLY A 284 9.93 16.31 -15.73
CA GLY A 284 9.27 15.10 -15.27
C GLY A 284 7.81 15.33 -14.88
N ARG A 285 7.49 16.40 -14.17
CA ARG A 285 6.11 16.74 -13.78
C ARG A 285 5.18 16.97 -14.96
N GLY A 286 5.72 17.38 -16.11
CA GLY A 286 4.96 17.63 -17.33
C GLY A 286 4.72 16.39 -18.19
N LEU A 287 5.33 15.25 -17.89
CA LEU A 287 5.20 14.03 -18.69
C LEU A 287 3.81 13.39 -18.53
N THR A 288 3.28 12.92 -19.64
CA THR A 288 2.14 12.01 -19.68
C THR A 288 2.52 10.62 -19.19
N VAL A 289 1.54 9.79 -18.84
CA VAL A 289 1.80 8.41 -18.41
C VAL A 289 2.53 7.61 -19.50
N ASP A 290 2.15 7.79 -20.77
CA ASP A 290 2.79 7.09 -21.89
C ASP A 290 4.27 7.49 -22.03
N GLU A 291 4.59 8.79 -21.93
CA GLU A 291 5.98 9.28 -21.95
C GLU A 291 6.80 8.79 -20.75
N VAL A 292 6.14 8.66 -19.57
CA VAL A 292 6.77 8.07 -18.38
C VAL A 292 7.10 6.59 -18.58
N LEU A 293 6.21 5.84 -19.24
CA LEU A 293 6.44 4.43 -19.56
C LEU A 293 7.60 4.25 -20.54
N GLU A 294 7.67 5.10 -21.57
CA GLU A 294 8.77 5.12 -22.52
C GLU A 294 10.10 5.44 -21.81
N LEU A 295 10.11 6.48 -20.97
CA LEU A 295 11.28 6.89 -20.20
C LEU A 295 11.78 5.78 -19.27
N ALA A 296 10.87 5.13 -18.52
CA ALA A 296 11.22 4.04 -17.61
C ALA A 296 11.70 2.77 -18.35
N SER A 297 11.33 2.59 -19.61
CA SER A 297 11.72 1.44 -20.45
C SER A 297 13.04 1.62 -21.18
N ALA A 298 13.49 2.86 -21.39
CA ALA A 298 14.63 3.19 -22.23
C ALA A 298 16.01 2.89 -21.59
N GLU A 299 16.08 2.49 -20.33
CA GLU A 299 17.27 2.12 -19.58
C GLU A 299 17.41 0.62 -19.39
#